data_c9758217d66ecb18802e5b20d1b3e4ed
#
_entry.id   c9758217d66ecb18802e5b20d1b3e4ed
#
_cell.length_a   1.000
_cell.length_b   1.000
_cell.length_c   1.000
_cell.angle_alpha   90.00
_cell.angle_beta   90.00
_cell.angle_gamma   90.00
#
_symmetry.space_group_name_H-M   'P 1'
#
loop_
_entity.id
_entity.type
_entity.pdbx_description
1 polymer ?
#
loop_
_entity_poly.entity_id
_entity_poly.type
_entity_poly.pdbx_seq_one_letter_code
_entity_poly.pdbx_strand_id
1 'polypeptide(L)'
;MRSMLTWALIGGAILFILGFWNFAERVRTPETPEPPPQAHAIVALTGGSLERLSTGVRLLEQDKGERLLISGVNRVVTDAELLDAALGVDPELAACCIDLGRSAEDTLGNASETAA
;
A
#
# COMPACT_ATOMS: atom_id res chain seq x y z
N MET A 1 27.18 18.54 -39.30
CA MET A 1 26.93 18.75 -37.85
C MET A 1 25.45 18.74 -37.52
N ARG A 2 24.55 19.50 -38.15
CA ARG A 2 23.11 19.55 -37.86
C ARG A 2 22.42 18.18 -38.00
N SER A 3 22.75 17.40 -39.03
CA SER A 3 22.19 16.05 -39.27
C SER A 3 22.60 15.05 -38.19
N MET A 4 23.84 15.05 -37.74
CA MET A 4 24.30 14.15 -36.66
C MET A 4 23.62 14.46 -35.32
N LEU A 5 23.42 15.74 -35.00
CA LEU A 5 22.68 16.14 -33.80
C LEU A 5 21.23 15.70 -33.83
N THR A 6 20.58 15.84 -35.02
CA THR A 6 19.20 15.37 -35.19
C THR A 6 19.07 13.87 -35.00
N TRP A 7 19.96 13.07 -35.55
CA TRP A 7 19.95 11.61 -35.36
C TRP A 7 20.26 11.20 -33.92
N ALA A 8 21.15 11.93 -33.22
CA ALA A 8 21.41 11.70 -31.82
C ALA A 8 20.18 11.99 -30.94
N LEU A 9 19.46 13.08 -31.22
CA LEU A 9 18.22 13.42 -30.51
C LEU A 9 17.10 12.38 -30.75
N ILE A 10 16.93 11.93 -31.99
CA ILE A 10 15.95 10.89 -32.32
C ILE A 10 16.30 9.58 -31.63
N GLY A 11 17.57 9.15 -31.65
CA GLY A 11 18.02 7.97 -30.96
C GLY A 11 17.82 8.05 -29.45
N GLY A 12 18.14 9.18 -28.84
CA GLY A 12 17.89 9.45 -27.41
C GLY A 12 16.40 9.40 -27.06
N ALA A 13 15.54 10.00 -27.89
CA ALA A 13 14.10 9.95 -27.68
C ALA A 13 13.53 8.53 -27.75
N ILE A 14 13.98 7.73 -28.71
CA ILE A 14 13.56 6.32 -28.84
C ILE A 14 14.00 5.52 -27.61
N LEU A 15 15.24 5.65 -27.19
CA LEU A 15 15.75 4.96 -25.98
C LEU A 15 14.99 5.37 -24.73
N PHE A 16 14.66 6.65 -24.59
CA PHE A 16 13.86 7.14 -23.48
C PHE A 16 12.46 6.54 -23.47
N ILE A 17 11.79 6.53 -24.64
CA ILE A 17 10.43 5.96 -24.76
C ILE A 17 10.43 4.46 -24.43
N LEU A 18 11.38 3.71 -24.96
CA LEU A 18 11.49 2.27 -24.68
C LEU A 18 11.81 1.99 -23.22
N GLY A 19 12.73 2.77 -22.63
CA GLY A 19 13.07 2.67 -21.21
C GLY A 19 11.87 3.01 -20.30
N PHE A 20 11.16 4.10 -20.63
CA PHE A 20 9.95 4.49 -19.90
C PHE A 20 8.84 3.45 -20.02
N TRP A 21 8.61 2.88 -21.19
CA TRP A 21 7.62 1.81 -21.38
C TRP A 21 7.95 0.58 -20.54
N ASN A 22 9.19 0.12 -20.58
CA ASN A 22 9.65 -1.00 -19.77
C ASN A 22 9.50 -0.73 -18.26
N PHE A 23 9.83 0.48 -17.81
CA PHE A 23 9.62 0.90 -16.43
C PHE A 23 8.14 0.90 -16.05
N ALA A 24 7.30 1.51 -16.89
CA ALA A 24 5.86 1.60 -16.65
C ALA A 24 5.19 0.21 -16.57
N GLU A 25 5.63 -0.73 -17.40
CA GLU A 25 5.15 -2.12 -17.37
C GLU A 25 5.52 -2.80 -16.05
N ARG A 26 6.75 -2.66 -15.58
CA ARG A 26 7.19 -3.22 -14.28
C ARG A 26 6.44 -2.64 -13.07
N VAL A 27 6.06 -1.37 -13.14
CA VAL A 27 5.29 -0.73 -12.07
C VAL A 27 3.82 -1.16 -12.07
N ARG A 28 3.26 -1.41 -13.26
CA ARG A 28 1.86 -1.85 -13.42
C ARG A 28 1.63 -3.30 -13.03
N THR A 29 2.63 -4.14 -13.18
CA THR A 29 2.57 -5.57 -12.87
C THR A 29 3.56 -5.90 -11.75
N PRO A 30 3.29 -5.47 -10.49
CA PRO A 30 4.11 -5.93 -9.39
C PRO A 30 3.99 -7.45 -9.28
N GLU A 31 5.12 -8.14 -9.28
CA GLU A 31 5.18 -9.59 -9.03
C GLU A 31 4.87 -9.83 -7.54
N THR A 32 3.59 -9.78 -7.19
CA THR A 32 3.15 -10.27 -5.90
C THR A 32 2.99 -11.77 -5.98
N PRO A 33 3.63 -12.55 -5.09
CA PRO A 33 3.39 -13.99 -5.02
C PRO A 33 1.90 -14.27 -4.82
N GLU A 34 1.32 -15.15 -5.64
CA GLU A 34 -0.03 -15.63 -5.44
C GLU A 34 0.00 -17.15 -5.16
N PRO A 35 -0.51 -17.59 -4.02
CA PRO A 35 -1.10 -16.80 -2.93
C PRO A 35 -0.04 -16.01 -2.13
N PRO A 36 -0.41 -14.87 -1.52
CA PRO A 36 0.51 -14.12 -0.70
C PRO A 36 1.05 -14.99 0.45
N PRO A 37 2.34 -14.89 0.79
CA PRO A 37 2.93 -15.67 1.88
C PRO A 37 2.28 -15.30 3.21
N GLN A 38 2.28 -16.25 4.15
CA GLN A 38 1.87 -15.98 5.52
C GLN A 38 2.92 -15.09 6.21
N ALA A 39 2.45 -14.10 6.96
CA ALA A 39 3.28 -13.17 7.71
C ALA A 39 2.81 -13.08 9.17
N HIS A 40 3.63 -12.57 10.07
CA HIS A 40 3.21 -12.33 11.45
C HIS A 40 2.28 -11.12 11.56
N ALA A 41 2.51 -10.10 10.74
CA ALA A 41 1.68 -8.91 10.73
C ALA A 41 1.43 -8.39 9.31
N ILE A 42 0.26 -7.78 9.14
CA ILE A 42 -0.12 -7.04 7.94
C ILE A 42 -0.13 -5.56 8.33
N VAL A 43 0.45 -4.70 7.50
CA VAL A 43 0.42 -3.25 7.72
C VAL A 43 -0.30 -2.59 6.56
N ALA A 44 -1.38 -1.88 6.87
CA ALA A 44 -2.13 -1.08 5.93
C ALA A 44 -1.96 0.41 6.25
N LEU A 45 -1.46 1.19 5.29
CA LEU A 45 -1.29 2.63 5.46
C LEU A 45 -2.55 3.36 5.02
N THR A 46 -3.00 4.33 5.83
CA THR A 46 -4.06 5.25 5.44
C THR A 46 -3.56 6.24 4.39
N GLY A 47 -4.45 7.05 3.87
CA GLY A 47 -4.18 8.02 2.80
C GLY A 47 -4.46 7.43 1.41
N GLY A 48 -5.41 8.02 0.72
CA GLY A 48 -5.95 7.55 -0.56
C GLY A 48 -7.27 6.81 -0.41
N SER A 49 -7.48 5.72 -1.13
CA SER A 49 -8.73 4.95 -1.10
C SER A 49 -8.79 3.95 0.06
N LEU A 50 -10.01 3.60 0.47
CA LEU A 50 -10.26 2.52 1.45
C LEU A 50 -9.86 1.13 0.93
N GLU A 51 -9.57 0.98 -0.35
CA GLU A 51 -9.24 -0.30 -0.99
C GLU A 51 -8.01 -0.98 -0.37
N ARG A 52 -7.01 -0.20 0.06
CA ARG A 52 -5.85 -0.75 0.79
C ARG A 52 -6.23 -1.33 2.15
N LEU A 53 -7.11 -0.64 2.86
CA LEU A 53 -7.57 -1.08 4.17
C LEU A 53 -8.44 -2.32 4.05
N SER A 54 -9.40 -2.34 3.11
CA SER A 54 -10.23 -3.51 2.85
C SER A 54 -9.40 -4.71 2.36
N THR A 55 -8.33 -4.49 1.61
CA THR A 55 -7.39 -5.55 1.24
C THR A 55 -6.66 -6.10 2.46
N GLY A 56 -6.21 -5.24 3.37
CA GLY A 56 -5.59 -5.65 4.64
C GLY A 56 -6.53 -6.51 5.50
N VAL A 57 -7.78 -6.08 5.66
CA VAL A 57 -8.82 -6.86 6.37
C VAL A 57 -9.05 -8.22 5.72
N ARG A 58 -9.22 -8.26 4.41
CA ARG A 58 -9.41 -9.52 3.67
C ARG A 58 -8.23 -10.48 3.82
N LEU A 59 -7.00 -9.99 3.85
CA LEU A 59 -5.82 -10.81 4.09
C LEU A 59 -5.79 -11.37 5.51
N LEU A 60 -6.21 -10.58 6.50
CA LEU A 60 -6.37 -11.03 7.88
C LEU A 60 -7.44 -12.13 8.00
N GLU A 61 -8.61 -11.93 7.37
CA GLU A 61 -9.68 -12.95 7.31
C GLU A 61 -9.26 -14.25 6.61
N GLN A 62 -8.26 -14.19 5.75
CA GLN A 62 -7.67 -15.34 5.06
C GLN A 62 -6.49 -15.97 5.82
N ASP A 63 -6.28 -15.61 7.09
CA ASP A 63 -5.16 -16.08 7.92
C ASP A 63 -3.78 -15.82 7.29
N LYS A 64 -3.62 -14.72 6.51
CA LYS A 64 -2.34 -14.33 5.93
C LYS A 64 -1.46 -13.54 6.87
N GLY A 65 -1.98 -13.12 8.01
CA GLY A 65 -1.28 -12.51 9.12
C GLY A 65 -2.02 -12.74 10.43
N GLU A 66 -1.30 -12.67 11.53
CA GLU A 66 -1.87 -12.83 12.88
C GLU A 66 -2.54 -11.54 13.37
N ARG A 67 -2.05 -10.39 12.90
CA ARG A 67 -2.54 -9.06 13.28
C ARG A 67 -2.50 -8.11 12.07
N LEU A 68 -3.41 -7.13 12.07
CA LEU A 68 -3.44 -6.03 11.12
C LEU A 68 -3.20 -4.71 11.85
N LEU A 69 -2.15 -3.98 11.48
CA LEU A 69 -1.96 -2.59 11.88
C LEU A 69 -2.46 -1.66 10.77
N ILE A 70 -3.43 -0.82 11.09
CA ILE A 70 -3.84 0.30 10.23
C ILE A 70 -3.12 1.55 10.72
N SER A 71 -2.08 1.99 10.02
CA SER A 71 -1.22 3.10 10.43
C SER A 71 -1.68 4.43 9.81
N GLY A 72 -1.53 5.52 10.57
CA GLY A 72 -1.87 6.89 10.17
C GLY A 72 -3.37 7.19 10.19
N VAL A 73 -4.12 6.54 11.08
CA VAL A 73 -5.56 6.80 11.23
C VAL A 73 -5.79 8.20 11.79
N ASN A 74 -6.66 8.98 11.15
CA ASN A 74 -7.02 10.30 11.63
C ASN A 74 -7.64 10.21 13.04
N ARG A 75 -7.14 11.04 13.96
CA ARG A 75 -7.59 11.07 15.37
C ARG A 75 -9.05 11.41 15.57
N VAL A 76 -9.68 12.05 14.57
CA VAL A 76 -11.10 12.42 14.61
C VAL A 76 -12.01 11.25 14.27
N VAL A 77 -11.52 10.28 13.49
CA VAL A 77 -12.29 9.08 13.10
C VAL A 77 -12.30 8.09 14.25
N THR A 78 -13.49 7.68 14.68
CA THR A 78 -13.64 6.66 15.72
C THR A 78 -13.37 5.25 15.17
N ASP A 79 -13.06 4.31 16.06
CA ASP A 79 -12.83 2.91 15.70
C ASP A 79 -14.07 2.30 15.04
N ALA A 80 -15.26 2.59 15.58
CA ALA A 80 -16.51 2.10 15.04
C ALA A 80 -16.80 2.67 13.64
N GLU A 81 -16.52 3.95 13.38
CA GLU A 81 -16.70 4.54 12.06
C GLU A 81 -15.77 3.90 11.03
N LEU A 82 -14.53 3.58 11.40
CA LEU A 82 -13.56 3.00 10.47
C LEU A 82 -13.81 1.51 10.28
N LEU A 83 -13.89 0.75 11.35
CA LEU A 83 -13.91 -0.72 11.29
C LEU A 83 -15.28 -1.27 10.92
N ASP A 84 -16.33 -0.75 11.52
CA ASP A 84 -17.70 -1.20 11.26
C ASP A 84 -18.30 -0.48 10.04
N ALA A 85 -18.50 0.83 10.09
CA ALA A 85 -19.23 1.55 9.05
C ALA A 85 -18.47 1.64 7.71
N ALA A 86 -17.13 1.78 7.72
CA ALA A 86 -16.35 1.94 6.50
C ALA A 86 -15.81 0.61 5.94
N LEU A 87 -15.44 -0.35 6.78
CA LEU A 87 -14.81 -1.61 6.39
C LEU A 87 -15.69 -2.84 6.62
N GLY A 88 -16.73 -2.75 7.43
CA GLY A 88 -17.66 -3.86 7.73
C GLY A 88 -16.96 -5.03 8.44
N VAL A 89 -16.00 -4.75 9.30
CA VAL A 89 -15.20 -5.76 10.01
C VAL A 89 -16.04 -6.40 11.12
N ASP A 90 -15.92 -7.72 11.26
CA ASP A 90 -16.51 -8.43 12.39
C ASP A 90 -15.98 -7.89 13.73
N PRO A 91 -16.84 -7.58 14.73
CA PRO A 91 -16.42 -7.02 16.01
C PRO A 91 -15.42 -7.88 16.78
N GLU A 92 -15.50 -9.21 16.70
CA GLU A 92 -14.57 -10.12 17.37
C GLU A 92 -13.18 -10.04 16.71
N LEU A 93 -13.14 -10.01 15.38
CA LEU A 93 -11.91 -9.84 14.62
C LEU A 93 -11.29 -8.46 14.87
N ALA A 94 -12.09 -7.41 14.92
CA ALA A 94 -11.63 -6.06 15.24
C ALA A 94 -10.98 -6.00 16.62
N ALA A 95 -11.62 -6.59 17.63
CA ALA A 95 -11.15 -6.53 19.02
C ALA A 95 -9.88 -7.37 19.27
N CYS A 96 -9.75 -8.54 18.61
CA CYS A 96 -8.60 -9.41 18.81
C CYS A 96 -7.35 -8.95 18.09
N CYS A 97 -7.53 -8.48 16.82
CA CYS A 97 -6.48 -8.66 15.85
C CYS A 97 -6.22 -7.43 14.97
N ILE A 98 -6.91 -6.31 15.21
CA ILE A 98 -6.71 -5.06 14.48
C ILE A 98 -6.27 -3.95 15.42
N ASP A 99 -5.13 -3.35 15.12
CA ASP A 99 -4.56 -2.21 15.84
C ASP A 99 -4.67 -0.94 14.98
N LEU A 100 -5.06 0.17 15.59
CA LEU A 100 -5.19 1.47 14.92
C LEU A 100 -4.07 2.41 15.38
N GLY A 101 -3.10 2.67 14.51
CA GLY A 101 -2.04 3.65 14.71
C GLY A 101 -2.53 5.07 14.44
N ARG A 102 -2.40 5.98 15.41
CA ARG A 102 -2.92 7.35 15.37
C ARG A 102 -1.86 8.42 15.57
N SER A 103 -0.59 8.05 15.68
CA SER A 103 0.51 8.97 15.90
C SER A 103 1.21 9.40 14.62
N ALA A 104 1.09 8.62 13.56
CA ALA A 104 1.73 8.91 12.29
C ALA A 104 0.99 10.03 11.53
N GLU A 105 1.74 11.06 11.14
CA GLU A 105 1.27 12.18 10.33
C GLU A 105 1.95 12.22 8.94
N ASP A 106 3.01 11.42 8.76
CA ASP A 106 3.80 11.33 7.54
C ASP A 106 4.40 9.92 7.35
N THR A 107 5.17 9.72 6.29
CA THR A 107 5.79 8.43 5.97
C THR A 107 6.76 7.95 7.06
N LEU A 108 7.49 8.86 7.71
CA LEU A 108 8.40 8.53 8.80
C LEU A 108 7.63 8.10 10.05
N GLY A 109 6.52 8.78 10.35
CA GLY A 109 5.59 8.41 11.42
C GLY A 109 5.00 7.03 11.20
N ASN A 110 4.57 6.69 9.98
CA ASN A 110 4.08 5.36 9.63
C ASN A 110 5.16 4.27 9.87
N ALA A 111 6.40 4.55 9.51
CA ALA A 111 7.51 3.62 9.76
C ALA A 111 7.76 3.44 11.26
N SER A 112 7.69 4.51 12.06
CA SER A 112 7.81 4.46 13.52
C SER A 112 6.67 3.66 14.17
N GLU A 113 5.43 3.86 13.75
CA GLU A 113 4.26 3.09 14.24
C GLU A 113 4.40 1.60 13.94
N THR A 114 4.91 1.27 12.75
CA THR A 114 5.08 -0.13 12.33
C THR A 114 6.20 -0.83 13.11
N ALA A 115 7.17 -0.08 13.64
CA ALA A 115 8.32 -0.61 14.38
C ALA A 115 8.06 -0.75 15.89
N ALA A 116 6.95 -0.22 16.42
CA ALA A 116 6.59 -0.23 17.83
C ALA A 116 5.82 -1.49 18.22
#